data_2a91068e659f094008f320abdbc0f7c9
#
_entry.id   2a91068e659f094008f320abdbc0f7c9
#
_cell.length_a   1.000
_cell.length_b   1.000
_cell.length_c   1.000
_cell.angle_alpha   90.00
_cell.angle_beta   90.00
_cell.angle_gamma   90.00
#
_symmetry.space_group_name_H-M   'P 1'
#
loop_
_entity.id
_entity.type
_entity.pdbx_description
1 polymer ?
#
loop_
_entity_poly.entity_id
_entity_poly.type
_entity_poly.pdbx_seq_one_letter_code
_entity_poly.pdbx_strand_id
1 'polypeptide(L)'
;MKESERYEENQFKGRNRRLLNEWRRLEDRLEGRRDIQCEAVRRNTAGLPVRYLVRYNLRSICGVSDVEHLGEPGVCNTPLYASGYQMLIDIPDGYPSIDAPASFRFLTCDDKGRPMAHPWHPNIRYFGDFSGRVCLNQPDTYTDLAWCVERVAHYLRYDTYHAVMEPPYPEDLKVASWVIRQGEPNGWIFFDQE
;
A
#
# COMPACT_ATOMS: atom_id res chain seq x y z
N MET A 1 11.52 -20.31 13.10
CA MET A 1 10.67 -19.92 14.25
C MET A 1 10.30 -18.46 14.06
N LYS A 2 9.03 -18.17 13.97
CA LYS A 2 8.49 -16.83 13.82
C LYS A 2 8.71 -16.04 15.11
N GLU A 3 8.92 -14.74 15.00
CA GLU A 3 9.20 -13.93 16.19
C GLU A 3 7.97 -13.82 17.11
N SER A 4 6.76 -13.81 16.55
CA SER A 4 5.51 -13.77 17.30
C SER A 4 5.24 -15.04 18.13
N GLU A 5 5.86 -16.18 17.79
CA GLU A 5 5.71 -17.44 18.53
C GLU A 5 6.31 -17.39 19.95
N ARG A 6 7.13 -16.36 20.24
CA ARG A 6 7.69 -16.12 21.59
C ARG A 6 6.65 -15.61 22.58
N TYR A 7 5.48 -15.22 22.12
CA TYR A 7 4.40 -14.66 22.94
C TYR A 7 3.23 -15.63 23.02
N GLU A 8 2.68 -15.83 24.21
CA GLU A 8 1.47 -16.62 24.39
C GLU A 8 0.23 -15.71 24.32
N GLU A 9 -0.82 -16.17 23.65
CA GLU A 9 -2.03 -15.37 23.43
C GLU A 9 -2.75 -15.00 24.74
N ASN A 10 -2.69 -15.90 25.75
CA ASN A 10 -3.30 -15.71 27.06
C ASN A 10 -2.64 -14.62 27.91
N GLN A 11 -1.41 -14.20 27.56
CA GLN A 11 -0.71 -13.09 28.21
C GLN A 11 -1.34 -11.72 27.91
N PHE A 12 -2.15 -11.62 26.83
CA PHE A 12 -2.67 -10.35 26.37
C PHE A 12 -4.19 -10.33 26.33
N LYS A 13 -4.76 -9.12 26.53
CA LYS A 13 -6.19 -8.83 26.41
C LYS A 13 -6.42 -7.61 25.50
N GLY A 14 -7.64 -7.50 25.00
CA GLY A 14 -8.08 -6.33 24.23
C GLY A 14 -7.17 -6.02 23.04
N ARG A 15 -6.73 -4.78 22.93
CA ARG A 15 -5.87 -4.29 21.84
C ARG A 15 -4.58 -5.10 21.69
N ASN A 16 -3.90 -5.43 22.78
CA ASN A 16 -2.63 -6.17 22.70
C ASN A 16 -2.82 -7.58 22.15
N ARG A 17 -3.87 -8.28 22.53
CA ARG A 17 -4.23 -9.58 21.92
C ARG A 17 -4.48 -9.42 20.42
N ARG A 18 -5.18 -8.36 20.03
CA ARG A 18 -5.42 -8.05 18.63
C ARG A 18 -4.11 -7.81 17.86
N LEU A 19 -3.20 -6.99 18.40
CA LEU A 19 -1.89 -6.72 17.78
C LEU A 19 -1.07 -8.01 17.60
N LEU A 20 -1.07 -8.91 18.57
CA LEU A 20 -0.39 -10.20 18.45
C LEU A 20 -0.99 -11.05 17.33
N ASN A 21 -2.32 -11.09 17.21
CA ASN A 21 -3.00 -11.85 16.17
C ASN A 21 -2.76 -11.27 14.77
N GLU A 22 -2.72 -9.93 14.63
CA GLU A 22 -2.33 -9.28 13.37
C GLU A 22 -0.89 -9.65 12.97
N TRP A 23 0.02 -9.59 13.93
CA TRP A 23 1.43 -9.92 13.67
C TRP A 23 1.60 -11.37 13.22
N ARG A 24 0.97 -12.34 13.92
CA ARG A 24 0.98 -13.74 13.53
C ARG A 24 0.45 -13.97 12.12
N ARG A 25 -0.70 -13.35 11.79
CA ARG A 25 -1.28 -13.46 10.46
C ARG A 25 -0.38 -12.88 9.37
N LEU A 26 0.31 -11.76 9.64
CA LEU A 26 1.31 -11.20 8.73
C LEU A 26 2.47 -12.18 8.52
N GLU A 27 3.05 -12.71 9.59
CA GLU A 27 4.14 -13.69 9.50
C GLU A 27 3.71 -14.96 8.76
N ASP A 28 2.50 -15.49 9.04
CA ASP A 28 1.96 -16.69 8.38
C ASP A 28 1.74 -16.43 6.88
N ARG A 29 1.14 -15.30 6.55
CA ARG A 29 0.79 -14.98 5.17
C ARG A 29 2.00 -14.70 4.29
N LEU A 30 3.04 -14.14 4.87
CA LEU A 30 4.26 -13.75 4.16
C LEU A 30 5.37 -14.80 4.25
N GLU A 31 5.15 -15.92 4.92
CA GLU A 31 6.12 -17.00 5.02
C GLU A 31 6.53 -17.52 3.65
N GLY A 32 7.84 -17.54 3.39
CA GLY A 32 8.40 -18.00 2.10
C GLY A 32 8.23 -17.02 0.93
N ARG A 33 7.55 -15.89 1.12
CA ARG A 33 7.38 -14.86 0.09
C ARG A 33 8.70 -14.12 -0.15
N ARG A 34 9.05 -13.91 -1.42
CA ARG A 34 10.22 -13.11 -1.84
C ARG A 34 9.82 -11.76 -2.42
N ASP A 35 8.61 -11.67 -2.90
CA ASP A 35 8.03 -10.47 -3.51
C ASP A 35 7.51 -9.47 -2.47
N ILE A 36 7.16 -9.92 -1.26
CA ILE A 36 6.70 -9.08 -0.16
C ILE A 36 7.45 -9.44 1.11
N GLN A 37 8.05 -8.45 1.75
CA GLN A 37 8.73 -8.58 3.04
C GLN A 37 8.14 -7.57 4.01
N CYS A 38 7.96 -7.96 5.27
CA CYS A 38 7.41 -7.11 6.32
C CYS A 38 8.25 -7.20 7.58
N GLU A 39 8.66 -6.06 8.12
CA GLU A 39 9.41 -6.00 9.39
C GLU A 39 8.74 -5.04 10.38
N ALA A 40 8.78 -5.37 11.65
CA ALA A 40 8.32 -4.51 12.73
C ALA A 40 9.38 -3.44 13.04
N VAL A 41 9.10 -2.16 12.75
CA VAL A 41 10.04 -1.06 12.97
C VAL A 41 9.77 -0.25 14.25
N ARG A 42 8.60 -0.41 14.86
CA ARG A 42 8.28 0.15 16.18
C ARG A 42 7.36 -0.80 16.95
N ARG A 43 7.62 -0.92 18.26
CA ARG A 43 6.84 -1.73 19.19
C ARG A 43 6.29 -0.87 20.33
N ASN A 44 5.19 -1.32 20.92
CA ASN A 44 4.66 -0.72 22.15
C ASN A 44 5.40 -1.24 23.39
N THR A 45 5.00 -0.78 24.58
CA THR A 45 5.61 -1.18 25.86
C THR A 45 5.45 -2.67 26.18
N ALA A 46 4.51 -3.37 25.53
CA ALA A 46 4.33 -4.82 25.67
C ALA A 46 5.16 -5.62 24.64
N GLY A 47 6.03 -4.95 23.86
CA GLY A 47 6.86 -5.60 22.84
C GLY A 47 6.12 -5.91 21.52
N LEU A 48 4.85 -5.52 21.39
CA LEU A 48 4.05 -5.82 20.20
C LEU A 48 4.19 -4.75 19.12
N PRO A 49 4.28 -5.13 17.85
CA PRO A 49 4.44 -4.18 16.76
C PRO A 49 3.27 -3.20 16.63
N VAL A 50 3.61 -1.93 16.46
CA VAL A 50 2.65 -0.83 16.20
C VAL A 50 3.02 -0.01 14.95
N ARG A 51 4.16 -0.33 14.32
CA ARG A 51 4.53 0.17 13.02
C ARG A 51 5.30 -0.90 12.27
N TYR A 52 4.94 -1.09 11.00
CA TYR A 52 5.63 -2.02 10.12
C TYR A 52 6.18 -1.28 8.90
N LEU A 53 7.31 -1.76 8.38
CA LEU A 53 7.81 -1.44 7.06
C LEU A 53 7.59 -2.64 6.15
N VAL A 54 6.82 -2.45 5.09
CA VAL A 54 6.57 -3.45 4.07
C VAL A 54 7.36 -3.10 2.82
N ARG A 55 8.14 -4.06 2.30
CA ARG A 55 8.89 -3.93 1.04
C ARG A 55 8.24 -4.81 -0.02
N TYR A 56 7.90 -4.22 -1.15
CA TYR A 56 7.35 -4.91 -2.31
C TYR A 56 8.40 -4.98 -3.41
N ASN A 57 8.93 -6.17 -3.69
CA ASN A 57 9.84 -6.45 -4.80
C ASN A 57 9.03 -6.81 -6.06
N LEU A 58 8.11 -5.94 -6.42
CA LEU A 58 7.19 -6.07 -7.54
C LEU A 58 7.45 -4.96 -8.55
N ARG A 59 7.41 -5.29 -9.84
CA ARG A 59 7.43 -4.29 -10.90
C ARG A 59 6.05 -3.62 -10.97
N SER A 60 6.02 -2.30 -11.00
CA SER A 60 4.79 -1.52 -11.14
C SER A 60 5.07 -0.21 -11.87
N ILE A 61 4.01 0.47 -12.29
CA ILE A 61 4.10 1.83 -12.81
C ILE A 61 4.41 2.77 -11.64
N CYS A 62 5.45 3.60 -11.79
CA CYS A 62 5.88 4.57 -10.78
C CYS A 62 5.70 6.02 -11.21
N GLY A 63 5.14 6.24 -12.38
CA GLY A 63 4.92 7.55 -12.97
C GLY A 63 4.70 7.45 -14.46
N VAL A 64 4.64 8.60 -15.11
CA VAL A 64 4.52 8.71 -16.56
C VAL A 64 5.51 9.72 -17.10
N SER A 65 5.87 9.57 -18.38
CA SER A 65 6.66 10.59 -19.08
C SER A 65 5.86 11.89 -19.15
N ASP A 66 6.58 13.03 -19.13
CA ASP A 66 5.98 14.34 -19.30
C ASP A 66 4.78 14.62 -18.38
N VAL A 67 4.96 14.31 -17.09
CA VAL A 67 3.92 14.43 -16.06
C VAL A 67 3.43 15.89 -15.88
N GLU A 68 4.22 16.89 -16.28
CA GLU A 68 3.87 18.31 -16.22
C GLU A 68 2.72 18.62 -17.18
N HIS A 69 2.65 17.96 -18.34
CA HIS A 69 1.60 18.10 -19.35
C HIS A 69 0.57 16.94 -19.30
N LEU A 70 0.38 16.37 -18.10
CA LEU A 70 -0.53 15.25 -17.91
C LEU A 70 -1.96 15.57 -18.31
N GLY A 71 -2.46 14.84 -19.30
CA GLY A 71 -3.84 14.96 -19.78
C GLY A 71 -4.07 16.10 -20.79
N GLU A 72 -3.03 16.80 -21.23
CA GLU A 72 -3.13 17.78 -22.32
C GLU A 72 -3.43 17.11 -23.66
N PRO A 73 -4.21 17.75 -24.54
CA PRO A 73 -4.51 17.22 -25.86
C PRO A 73 -3.24 16.95 -26.70
N GLY A 74 -3.12 15.76 -27.25
CA GLY A 74 -1.99 15.36 -28.10
C GLY A 74 -0.75 14.92 -27.32
N VAL A 75 -0.72 15.00 -25.99
CA VAL A 75 0.38 14.50 -25.16
C VAL A 75 0.18 13.04 -24.83
N CYS A 76 1.18 12.22 -25.14
CA CYS A 76 1.22 10.79 -24.80
C CYS A 76 2.11 10.58 -23.58
N ASN A 77 1.48 10.36 -22.41
CA ASN A 77 2.17 10.15 -21.15
C ASN A 77 2.47 8.63 -20.96
N THR A 78 3.57 8.16 -21.53
CA THR A 78 3.94 6.73 -21.45
C THR A 78 4.34 6.31 -20.04
N PRO A 79 3.99 5.08 -19.58
CA PRO A 79 4.29 4.64 -18.23
C PRO A 79 5.79 4.46 -18.00
N LEU A 80 6.23 4.86 -16.81
CA LEU A 80 7.55 4.59 -16.27
C LEU A 80 7.43 3.50 -15.21
N TYR A 81 8.36 2.54 -15.22
CA TYR A 81 8.31 1.38 -14.33
C TYR A 81 9.46 1.40 -13.32
N ALA A 82 9.18 0.93 -12.12
CA ALA A 82 10.16 0.68 -11.08
C ALA A 82 9.81 -0.60 -10.31
N SER A 83 10.72 -1.01 -9.43
CA SER A 83 10.54 -2.09 -8.46
C SER A 83 11.10 -1.67 -7.11
N GLY A 84 10.74 -2.37 -6.04
CA GLY A 84 11.33 -2.10 -4.73
C GLY A 84 10.62 -0.96 -3.97
N TYR A 85 9.30 -0.98 -3.93
CA TYR A 85 8.49 0.00 -3.19
C TYR A 85 8.51 -0.28 -1.69
N GLN A 86 8.44 0.79 -0.89
CA GLN A 86 8.39 0.70 0.56
C GLN A 86 7.14 1.39 1.10
N MET A 87 6.41 0.70 1.98
CA MET A 87 5.19 1.21 2.59
C MET A 87 5.26 1.10 4.11
N LEU A 88 4.87 2.16 4.82
CA LEU A 88 4.67 2.12 6.26
C LEU A 88 3.21 1.78 6.58
N ILE A 89 3.03 0.93 7.59
CA ILE A 89 1.76 0.71 8.26
C ILE A 89 1.90 1.27 9.68
N ASP A 90 1.08 2.25 10.01
CA ASP A 90 0.98 2.81 11.36
C ASP A 90 -0.32 2.36 12.03
N ILE A 91 -0.19 1.81 13.24
CA ILE A 91 -1.31 1.34 14.05
C ILE A 91 -1.50 2.30 15.22
N PRO A 92 -2.55 3.13 15.22
CA PRO A 92 -2.79 4.10 16.27
C PRO A 92 -3.24 3.43 17.58
N ASP A 93 -3.20 4.19 18.67
CA ASP A 93 -3.55 3.65 20.00
C ASP A 93 -5.01 3.22 20.12
N GLY A 94 -5.92 3.85 19.37
CA GLY A 94 -7.34 3.48 19.33
C GLY A 94 -7.67 2.24 18.50
N TYR A 95 -6.71 1.67 17.75
CA TYR A 95 -6.94 0.47 16.94
C TYR A 95 -7.39 -0.73 17.79
N PRO A 96 -8.39 -1.52 17.37
CA PRO A 96 -9.05 -1.58 16.05
C PRO A 96 -10.38 -0.81 15.95
N SER A 97 -10.54 0.31 16.64
CA SER A 97 -11.75 1.13 16.50
C SER A 97 -11.94 1.61 15.06
N ILE A 98 -13.18 1.75 14.61
CA ILE A 98 -13.52 2.33 13.31
C ILE A 98 -13.01 3.77 13.17
N ASP A 99 -12.94 4.50 14.30
CA ASP A 99 -12.47 5.89 14.34
C ASP A 99 -10.93 5.99 14.35
N ALA A 100 -10.24 4.87 14.51
CA ALA A 100 -8.79 4.79 14.59
C ALA A 100 -8.24 3.61 13.77
N PRO A 101 -8.48 3.57 12.45
CA PRO A 101 -7.97 2.50 11.60
C PRO A 101 -6.45 2.56 11.46
N ALA A 102 -5.83 1.45 11.09
CA ALA A 102 -4.44 1.46 10.64
C ALA A 102 -4.30 2.32 9.38
N SER A 103 -3.20 3.05 9.27
CA SER A 103 -2.89 3.84 8.07
C SER A 103 -1.79 3.19 7.25
N PHE A 104 -1.88 3.36 5.93
CA PHE A 104 -0.98 2.76 4.94
C PHE A 104 -0.45 3.87 4.06
N ARG A 105 0.89 4.01 4.00
CA ARG A 105 1.52 5.06 3.22
C ARG A 105 2.84 4.61 2.61
N PHE A 106 2.97 4.73 1.29
CA PHE A 106 4.24 4.55 0.61
C PHE A 106 5.21 5.67 0.97
N LEU A 107 6.48 5.30 1.12
CA LEU A 107 7.56 6.27 1.28
C LEU A 107 7.85 6.91 -0.08
N THR A 108 7.87 8.22 -0.10
CA THR A 108 8.17 9.04 -1.29
C THR A 108 9.58 9.64 -1.26
N CYS A 109 10.25 9.53 -0.10
CA CYS A 109 11.64 9.90 0.08
C CYS A 109 12.32 8.95 1.08
N ASP A 110 13.64 8.83 0.96
CA ASP A 110 14.47 8.09 1.91
C ASP A 110 14.76 8.92 3.19
N ASP A 111 15.55 8.34 4.10
CA ASP A 111 15.99 8.96 5.35
C ASP A 111 16.85 10.23 5.16
N LYS A 112 17.38 10.45 3.95
CA LYS A 112 18.16 11.62 3.55
C LYS A 112 17.34 12.64 2.76
N GLY A 113 16.02 12.41 2.61
CA GLY A 113 15.12 13.27 1.85
C GLY A 113 15.24 13.13 0.33
N ARG A 114 15.93 12.12 -0.17
CA ARG A 114 16.04 11.88 -1.62
C ARG A 114 14.77 11.21 -2.14
N PRO A 115 14.24 11.66 -3.30
CA PRO A 115 13.03 11.07 -3.88
C PRO A 115 13.17 9.55 -4.08
N MET A 116 12.11 8.84 -3.74
CA MET A 116 11.95 7.41 -4.01
C MET A 116 10.79 7.20 -4.98
N ALA A 117 10.90 6.15 -5.79
CA ALA A 117 9.78 5.71 -6.61
C ALA A 117 8.63 5.25 -5.69
N HIS A 118 7.43 5.74 -5.94
CA HIS A 118 6.22 5.25 -5.33
C HIS A 118 5.16 4.98 -6.39
N PRO A 119 4.13 4.14 -6.10
CA PRO A 119 3.25 3.64 -7.14
C PRO A 119 2.40 4.73 -7.79
N TRP A 120 2.28 4.68 -9.11
CA TRP A 120 1.30 5.40 -9.90
C TRP A 120 0.05 4.55 -10.00
N HIS A 121 -0.93 4.79 -9.13
CA HIS A 121 -2.13 3.95 -9.04
C HIS A 121 -3.34 4.76 -8.54
N PRO A 122 -4.55 4.60 -9.11
CA PRO A 122 -5.73 5.40 -8.72
C PRO A 122 -6.10 5.34 -7.23
N ASN A 123 -5.83 4.22 -6.57
CA ASN A 123 -6.08 4.04 -5.13
C ASN A 123 -4.92 4.51 -4.23
N ILE A 124 -3.89 5.13 -4.81
CA ILE A 124 -2.71 5.63 -4.09
C ILE A 124 -2.52 7.09 -4.46
N ARG A 125 -2.48 7.97 -3.46
CA ARG A 125 -2.26 9.39 -3.69
C ARG A 125 -0.87 9.61 -4.26
N TYR A 126 -0.80 10.14 -5.48
CA TYR A 126 0.47 10.45 -6.13
C TYR A 126 0.89 11.91 -5.91
N PHE A 127 -0.06 12.85 -5.99
CA PHE A 127 0.18 14.27 -5.94
C PHE A 127 -0.19 14.90 -4.59
N GLY A 128 0.53 15.98 -4.23
CA GLY A 128 0.22 16.83 -3.08
C GLY A 128 0.67 16.29 -1.73
N ASP A 129 0.17 16.91 -0.66
CA ASP A 129 0.64 16.71 0.72
C ASP A 129 0.41 15.30 1.27
N PHE A 130 -0.55 14.58 0.73
CA PHE A 130 -0.86 13.20 1.13
C PHE A 130 -0.23 12.15 0.21
N SER A 131 0.79 12.53 -0.56
CA SER A 131 1.50 11.60 -1.44
C SER A 131 1.92 10.34 -0.71
N GLY A 132 1.71 9.19 -1.35
CA GLY A 132 1.92 7.85 -0.80
C GLY A 132 0.72 7.24 -0.05
N ARG A 133 -0.31 8.03 0.34
CA ARG A 133 -1.48 7.51 1.06
C ARG A 133 -2.22 6.47 0.22
N VAL A 134 -2.54 5.33 0.84
CA VAL A 134 -3.26 4.23 0.20
C VAL A 134 -4.72 4.22 0.65
N CYS A 135 -5.65 4.21 -0.30
CA CYS A 135 -7.06 3.93 -0.08
C CYS A 135 -7.36 2.47 -0.40
N LEU A 136 -7.72 1.68 0.61
CA LEU A 136 -7.97 0.25 0.44
C LEU A 136 -9.41 -0.08 0.01
N ASN A 137 -10.30 0.96 -0.09
CA ASN A 137 -11.72 0.75 -0.40
C ASN A 137 -12.30 -0.41 0.43
N GLN A 138 -12.12 -0.35 1.74
CA GLN A 138 -12.57 -1.42 2.63
C GLN A 138 -14.10 -1.50 2.61
N PRO A 139 -14.68 -2.68 2.40
CA PRO A 139 -16.06 -2.91 2.76
C PRO A 139 -16.21 -2.70 4.29
N ASP A 140 -17.42 -2.42 4.76
CA ASP A 140 -17.77 -2.13 6.17
C ASP A 140 -17.39 -3.25 7.17
N THR A 141 -16.79 -4.32 6.69
CA THR A 141 -16.30 -5.45 7.48
C THR A 141 -14.81 -5.33 7.79
N TYR A 142 -14.49 -5.60 9.04
CA TYR A 142 -13.13 -5.62 9.54
C TYR A 142 -12.20 -6.49 8.69
N THR A 143 -11.14 -5.90 8.17
CA THR A 143 -10.06 -6.59 7.46
C THR A 143 -8.79 -6.61 8.28
N ASP A 144 -8.02 -7.70 8.23
CA ASP A 144 -6.73 -7.79 8.91
C ASP A 144 -5.58 -7.15 8.09
N LEU A 145 -4.46 -6.89 8.76
CA LEU A 145 -3.30 -6.25 8.12
C LEU A 145 -2.70 -7.12 7.00
N ALA A 146 -2.77 -8.43 7.12
CA ALA A 146 -2.24 -9.36 6.12
C ALA A 146 -3.02 -9.25 4.81
N TRP A 147 -4.36 -9.18 4.91
CA TRP A 147 -5.21 -8.90 3.75
C TRP A 147 -4.89 -7.53 3.12
N CYS A 148 -4.70 -6.50 3.93
CA CYS A 148 -4.37 -5.16 3.45
C CYS A 148 -3.04 -5.16 2.65
N VAL A 149 -2.02 -5.85 3.17
CA VAL A 149 -0.71 -5.97 2.51
C VAL A 149 -0.83 -6.69 1.16
N GLU A 150 -1.62 -7.77 1.08
CA GLU A 150 -1.88 -8.46 -0.19
C GLU A 150 -2.69 -7.60 -1.16
N ARG A 151 -3.71 -6.89 -0.67
CA ARG A 151 -4.51 -5.99 -1.50
C ARG A 151 -3.64 -4.93 -2.18
N VAL A 152 -2.66 -4.39 -1.46
CA VAL A 152 -1.69 -3.45 -2.03
C VAL A 152 -0.81 -4.11 -3.10
N ALA A 153 -0.43 -5.37 -2.94
CA ALA A 153 0.29 -6.11 -4.00
C ALA A 153 -0.55 -6.24 -5.28
N HIS A 154 -1.87 -6.48 -5.15
CA HIS A 154 -2.78 -6.47 -6.29
C HIS A 154 -2.89 -5.09 -6.95
N TYR A 155 -2.83 -4.00 -6.18
CA TYR A 155 -2.73 -2.65 -6.74
C TYR A 155 -1.44 -2.46 -7.54
N LEU A 156 -0.30 -2.90 -7.00
CA LEU A 156 0.98 -2.79 -7.71
C LEU A 156 0.99 -3.59 -9.02
N ARG A 157 0.25 -4.68 -9.09
CA ARG A 157 0.08 -5.49 -10.33
C ARG A 157 -1.00 -4.96 -11.26
N TYR A 158 -1.75 -3.93 -10.84
CA TYR A 158 -2.96 -3.48 -11.54
C TYR A 158 -4.04 -4.57 -11.72
N ASP A 159 -4.02 -5.62 -10.88
CA ASP A 159 -5.07 -6.65 -10.86
C ASP A 159 -6.42 -6.06 -10.45
N THR A 160 -6.40 -5.03 -9.61
CA THR A 160 -7.59 -4.32 -9.15
C THR A 160 -7.29 -2.83 -8.96
N TYR A 161 -8.18 -1.98 -9.47
CA TYR A 161 -8.11 -0.53 -9.30
C TYR A 161 -9.49 0.09 -9.35
N HIS A 162 -9.60 1.32 -8.86
CA HIS A 162 -10.82 2.11 -8.90
C HIS A 162 -10.52 3.41 -9.66
N ALA A 163 -10.76 3.37 -10.97
CA ALA A 163 -10.54 4.51 -11.86
C ALA A 163 -11.89 5.00 -12.39
N VAL A 164 -12.55 5.85 -11.63
CA VAL A 164 -13.83 6.49 -11.99
C VAL A 164 -13.73 8.00 -11.81
N MET A 165 -14.54 8.73 -12.55
CA MET A 165 -14.59 10.21 -12.50
C MET A 165 -15.84 10.70 -11.77
N GLU A 166 -16.59 9.81 -11.14
CA GLU A 166 -17.81 10.07 -10.35
C GLU A 166 -17.67 9.51 -8.95
N PRO A 167 -18.46 10.01 -7.97
CA PRO A 167 -18.44 9.47 -6.61
C PRO A 167 -18.87 7.99 -6.53
N PRO A 168 -18.24 7.17 -5.67
CA PRO A 168 -17.12 7.53 -4.79
C PRO A 168 -15.82 7.71 -5.59
N TYR A 169 -15.15 8.85 -5.38
CA TYR A 169 -13.93 9.17 -6.13
C TYR A 169 -12.76 8.26 -5.76
N PRO A 170 -11.84 7.98 -6.70
CA PRO A 170 -10.58 7.33 -6.40
C PRO A 170 -9.69 8.21 -5.50
N GLU A 171 -8.63 7.64 -4.94
CA GLU A 171 -7.68 8.36 -4.10
C GLU A 171 -6.94 9.45 -4.88
N ASP A 172 -6.62 9.21 -6.16
CA ASP A 172 -5.99 10.18 -7.05
C ASP A 172 -6.73 10.29 -8.39
N LEU A 173 -7.43 11.41 -8.58
CA LEU A 173 -8.21 11.68 -9.80
C LEU A 173 -7.35 11.87 -11.04
N LYS A 174 -6.13 12.44 -10.91
CA LYS A 174 -5.25 12.65 -12.07
C LYS A 174 -4.74 11.31 -12.59
N VAL A 175 -4.35 10.42 -11.68
CA VAL A 175 -3.94 9.06 -12.02
C VAL A 175 -5.11 8.28 -12.61
N ALA A 176 -6.29 8.37 -12.02
CA ALA A 176 -7.50 7.72 -12.54
C ALA A 176 -7.84 8.20 -13.96
N SER A 177 -7.77 9.50 -14.21
CA SER A 177 -7.99 10.07 -15.53
C SER A 177 -6.98 9.54 -16.57
N TRP A 178 -5.70 9.42 -16.20
CA TRP A 178 -4.69 8.82 -17.07
C TRP A 178 -4.98 7.34 -17.35
N VAL A 179 -5.35 6.56 -16.33
CA VAL A 179 -5.72 5.14 -16.51
C VAL A 179 -6.81 5.00 -17.56
N ILE A 180 -7.92 5.74 -17.43
CA ILE A 180 -9.06 5.67 -18.36
C ILE A 180 -8.70 6.14 -19.77
N ARG A 181 -7.93 7.22 -19.87
CA ARG A 181 -7.70 7.88 -21.18
C ARG A 181 -6.51 7.33 -21.94
N GLN A 182 -5.53 6.79 -21.25
CA GLN A 182 -4.28 6.34 -21.87
C GLN A 182 -3.86 4.93 -21.43
N GLY A 183 -3.92 4.61 -20.15
CA GLY A 183 -3.46 3.33 -19.60
C GLY A 183 -4.20 2.13 -20.19
N GLU A 184 -5.52 2.11 -20.06
CA GLU A 184 -6.40 1.06 -20.60
C GLU A 184 -6.39 1.02 -22.14
N PRO A 185 -6.62 2.14 -22.84
CA PRO A 185 -6.68 2.11 -24.32
C PRO A 185 -5.40 1.64 -24.99
N ASN A 186 -4.24 1.88 -24.37
CA ASN A 186 -2.95 1.46 -24.89
C ASN A 186 -2.48 0.11 -24.34
N GLY A 187 -3.26 -0.56 -23.46
CA GLY A 187 -2.89 -1.84 -22.87
C GLY A 187 -1.73 -1.79 -21.87
N TRP A 188 -1.36 -0.60 -21.37
CA TRP A 188 -0.18 -0.42 -20.53
C TRP A 188 -0.33 -0.90 -19.10
N ILE A 189 -1.56 -1.04 -18.61
CA ILE A 189 -1.84 -1.51 -17.25
C ILE A 189 -2.07 -3.03 -17.17
N PHE A 190 -2.15 -3.70 -18.33
CA PHE A 190 -2.29 -5.16 -18.42
C PHE A 190 -0.92 -5.73 -18.81
N PHE A 191 -0.04 -5.91 -17.85
CA PHE A 191 1.26 -6.50 -18.11
C PHE A 191 1.44 -7.78 -17.29
N ASP A 192 1.89 -8.83 -17.98
CA ASP A 192 2.27 -10.08 -17.32
C ASP A 192 3.47 -9.83 -16.42
N GLN A 193 3.37 -10.32 -15.20
CA GLN A 193 4.47 -10.31 -14.25
C GLN A 193 5.18 -11.65 -14.36
N GLU A 194 6.21 -11.70 -15.22
CA GLU A 194 7.13 -12.83 -15.25
C GLU A 194 8.04 -12.88 -14.02
#